data_30c3a6e09f62dcaf1ad801d0a47a2ee4
#
_entry.id   30c3a6e09f62dcaf1ad801d0a47a2ee4
#
_cell.length_a   1.000
_cell.length_b   1.000
_cell.length_c   1.000
_cell.angle_alpha   90.00
_cell.angle_beta   90.00
_cell.angle_gamma   90.00
#
_symmetry.space_group_name_H-M   'P 1'
#
loop_
_entity.id
_entity.type
_entity.pdbx_description
1 polymer ?
#
loop_
_entity_poly.entity_id
_entity_poly.type
_entity_poly.pdbx_seq_one_letter_code
_entity_poly.pdbx_strand_id
1 'polypeptide(L)'
;MSESTKVQRRDTLRTVAIVLLIVFLIAATVAVAAGVVVGLSTVRGIKSVSDPVSDLVRQLVVDATPVILPNPVVIVEEINSLARLETASYSFQDILQIERNQDSLFGLFGESLLFVAYGDVIAGVDLGKLAADDLQVVSPTKVVVRLPEAELLLTDLDNERSYVADRDIGWLTKGDAELETLIRQEAEARMTEAALANGILDMANEEAQNVLRGLLTELGFQEVEFADGPLPALTPYVPEVPKGYVLTPAPPIMVTPSPAS
;
A
#
# COMPACT_ATOMS: atom_id res chain seq x y z
N MET A 1 50.68 26.19 -86.81
CA MET A 1 50.68 27.23 -85.73
C MET A 1 49.35 27.37 -85.05
N SER A 2 48.84 26.29 -84.33
CA SER A 2 47.48 26.37 -83.76
C SER A 2 47.30 25.62 -82.44
N GLU A 3 48.33 25.09 -81.86
CA GLU A 3 48.18 24.31 -80.60
C GLU A 3 48.59 25.04 -79.31
N SER A 4 49.48 26.02 -79.40
CA SER A 4 49.97 26.79 -78.20
C SER A 4 48.98 27.74 -77.58
N THR A 5 47.95 28.15 -78.33
CA THR A 5 46.91 29.11 -77.77
C THR A 5 45.84 28.49 -76.96
N LYS A 6 45.60 27.17 -77.06
CA LYS A 6 44.55 26.46 -76.30
C LYS A 6 45.02 26.07 -74.85
N VAL A 7 46.28 25.79 -74.71
CA VAL A 7 46.86 25.43 -73.38
C VAL A 7 46.91 26.65 -72.48
N GLN A 8 47.38 27.78 -73.01
CA GLN A 8 47.53 29.02 -72.25
C GLN A 8 46.19 29.60 -71.77
N ARG A 9 45.12 29.37 -72.52
CA ARG A 9 43.77 29.82 -72.15
C ARG A 9 43.14 28.97 -71.04
N ARG A 10 43.54 27.70 -70.89
CA ARG A 10 43.06 26.77 -69.86
C ARG A 10 43.72 27.09 -68.49
N ASP A 11 44.98 27.46 -68.51
CA ASP A 11 45.71 27.80 -67.27
C ASP A 11 45.29 29.17 -66.73
N THR A 12 45.01 30.17 -67.57
CA THR A 12 44.45 31.45 -67.12
C THR A 12 43.04 31.30 -66.56
N LEU A 13 42.21 30.45 -67.14
CA LEU A 13 40.86 30.16 -66.63
C LEU A 13 40.92 29.44 -65.27
N ARG A 14 41.86 28.53 -65.10
CA ARG A 14 42.08 27.88 -63.80
C ARG A 14 42.59 28.86 -62.74
N THR A 15 43.53 29.73 -63.07
CA THR A 15 44.05 30.73 -62.17
C THR A 15 42.95 31.70 -61.77
N VAL A 16 42.13 32.16 -62.71
CA VAL A 16 40.99 33.06 -62.41
C VAL A 16 39.96 32.37 -61.53
N ALA A 17 39.65 31.08 -61.78
CA ALA A 17 38.73 30.31 -60.99
C ALA A 17 39.24 30.09 -59.53
N ILE A 18 40.53 29.84 -59.36
CA ILE A 18 41.15 29.70 -58.05
C ILE A 18 41.13 31.05 -57.29
N VAL A 19 41.46 32.15 -57.95
CA VAL A 19 41.40 33.48 -57.35
C VAL A 19 39.96 33.84 -56.91
N LEU A 20 38.96 33.56 -57.75
CA LEU A 20 37.55 33.79 -57.39
C LEU A 20 37.13 32.90 -56.22
N LEU A 21 37.59 31.66 -56.14
CA LEU A 21 37.29 30.76 -55.04
C LEU A 21 37.94 31.25 -53.73
N ILE A 22 39.15 31.75 -53.79
CA ILE A 22 39.85 32.32 -52.60
C ILE A 22 39.12 33.60 -52.14
N VAL A 23 38.74 34.49 -53.04
CA VAL A 23 37.96 35.69 -52.73
C VAL A 23 36.61 35.33 -52.10
N PHE A 24 35.94 34.34 -52.66
CA PHE A 24 34.67 33.84 -52.08
C PHE A 24 34.86 33.27 -50.68
N LEU A 25 35.91 32.46 -50.46
CA LEU A 25 36.25 31.93 -49.14
C LEU A 25 36.57 33.06 -48.12
N ILE A 26 37.31 34.06 -48.53
CA ILE A 26 37.61 35.23 -47.66
C ILE A 26 36.31 35.99 -47.36
N ALA A 27 35.44 36.21 -48.34
CA ALA A 27 34.16 36.87 -48.11
C ALA A 27 33.24 36.07 -47.19
N ALA A 28 33.20 34.73 -47.30
CA ALA A 28 32.47 33.86 -46.45
C ALA A 28 32.99 33.88 -45.00
N THR A 29 34.32 33.86 -44.81
CA THR A 29 34.92 33.96 -43.45
C THR A 29 34.65 35.29 -42.79
N VAL A 30 34.71 36.38 -43.52
CA VAL A 30 34.36 37.74 -43.03
C VAL A 30 32.88 37.83 -42.67
N ALA A 31 31.98 37.24 -43.44
CA ALA A 31 30.55 37.20 -43.16
C ALA A 31 30.24 36.40 -41.88
N VAL A 32 30.92 35.26 -41.68
CA VAL A 32 30.79 34.46 -40.47
C VAL A 32 31.36 35.21 -39.24
N ALA A 33 32.51 35.85 -39.39
CA ALA A 33 33.10 36.66 -38.31
C ALA A 33 32.21 37.85 -37.92
N ALA A 34 31.63 38.53 -38.92
CA ALA A 34 30.68 39.64 -38.70
C ALA A 34 29.40 39.16 -38.00
N GLY A 35 28.87 37.97 -38.38
CA GLY A 35 27.71 37.31 -37.74
C GLY A 35 27.98 36.98 -36.28
N VAL A 36 29.17 36.46 -35.97
CA VAL A 36 29.58 36.16 -34.57
C VAL A 36 29.73 37.42 -33.73
N VAL A 37 30.31 38.51 -34.28
CA VAL A 37 30.47 39.80 -33.56
C VAL A 37 29.11 40.47 -33.32
N VAL A 38 28.17 40.41 -34.28
CA VAL A 38 26.79 40.89 -34.09
C VAL A 38 26.04 40.03 -33.10
N GLY A 39 26.20 38.69 -33.15
CA GLY A 39 25.61 37.75 -32.19
C GLY A 39 26.11 37.98 -30.75
N LEU A 40 27.40 38.23 -30.55
CA LEU A 40 27.99 38.49 -29.24
C LEU A 40 27.66 39.89 -28.68
N SER A 41 27.42 40.88 -29.53
CA SER A 41 27.02 42.23 -29.10
C SER A 41 25.54 42.32 -28.71
N THR A 42 24.66 41.47 -29.33
CA THR A 42 23.25 41.36 -28.91
C THR A 42 23.09 40.64 -27.59
N VAL A 43 24.00 39.72 -27.22
CA VAL A 43 23.97 39.04 -25.91
C VAL A 43 24.37 39.98 -24.76
N ARG A 44 25.15 41.04 -25.01
CA ARG A 44 25.49 42.02 -23.96
C ARG A 44 24.42 43.09 -23.69
N GLY A 45 23.44 43.24 -24.60
CA GLY A 45 22.31 44.18 -24.45
C GLY A 45 21.09 43.60 -23.72
N ILE A 46 21.07 42.28 -23.41
CA ILE A 46 19.90 41.61 -22.83
C ILE A 46 19.89 41.61 -21.28
N LYS A 47 20.72 42.41 -20.62
CA LYS A 47 20.66 42.55 -19.16
C LYS A 47 19.47 43.36 -18.62
N SER A 48 18.67 43.97 -19.48
CA SER A 48 17.50 44.76 -19.05
C SER A 48 16.16 44.29 -19.60
N VAL A 49 16.12 43.14 -20.32
CA VAL A 49 14.89 42.55 -20.86
C VAL A 49 14.52 41.25 -20.11
N SER A 50 15.29 40.87 -19.08
CA SER A 50 15.02 39.64 -18.29
C SER A 50 13.90 39.79 -17.26
N ASP A 51 13.49 41.02 -16.90
CA ASP A 51 12.47 41.23 -15.89
C ASP A 51 11.03 40.81 -16.33
N PRO A 52 10.55 41.16 -17.56
CA PRO A 52 9.19 40.76 -17.92
C PRO A 52 9.05 39.27 -18.27
N VAL A 53 10.13 38.58 -18.68
CA VAL A 53 10.10 37.15 -18.97
C VAL A 53 10.19 36.34 -17.68
N SER A 54 10.94 36.80 -16.70
CA SER A 54 10.98 36.16 -15.38
C SER A 54 9.66 36.31 -14.64
N ASP A 55 8.95 37.43 -14.80
CA ASP A 55 7.61 37.61 -14.21
C ASP A 55 6.52 36.79 -14.94
N LEU A 56 6.63 36.67 -16.27
CA LEU A 56 5.77 35.74 -17.03
C LEU A 56 6.04 34.30 -16.69
N VAL A 57 7.30 33.89 -16.51
CA VAL A 57 7.66 32.53 -16.07
C VAL A 57 7.23 32.31 -14.63
N ARG A 58 7.29 33.30 -13.76
CA ARG A 58 6.76 33.24 -12.39
C ARG A 58 5.22 33.12 -12.36
N GLN A 59 4.50 33.75 -13.28
CA GLN A 59 3.04 33.56 -13.41
C GLN A 59 2.63 32.22 -14.05
N LEU A 60 3.53 31.59 -14.82
CA LEU A 60 3.36 30.25 -15.38
C LEU A 60 3.87 29.16 -14.45
N VAL A 61 4.59 29.47 -13.39
CA VAL A 61 4.86 28.58 -12.28
C VAL A 61 3.51 28.41 -11.56
N VAL A 62 2.78 27.39 -11.94
CA VAL A 62 1.65 26.88 -11.17
C VAL A 62 2.14 26.81 -9.73
N ASP A 63 1.52 27.58 -8.84
CA ASP A 63 1.75 27.44 -7.40
C ASP A 63 1.74 25.95 -7.11
N ALA A 64 2.85 25.42 -6.61
CA ALA A 64 2.92 24.01 -6.23
C ALA A 64 1.78 23.82 -5.23
N THR A 65 0.71 23.17 -5.69
CA THR A 65 -0.43 22.89 -4.83
C THR A 65 0.14 22.14 -3.63
N PRO A 66 -0.01 22.64 -2.41
CA PRO A 66 0.53 21.95 -1.25
C PRO A 66 -0.06 20.55 -1.23
N VAL A 67 0.79 19.53 -1.27
CA VAL A 67 0.36 18.14 -1.14
C VAL A 67 -0.08 17.97 0.31
N ILE A 68 -1.40 17.98 0.52
CA ILE A 68 -1.99 17.71 1.83
C ILE A 68 -2.05 16.19 1.95
N LEU A 69 -1.23 15.63 2.85
CA LEU A 69 -1.34 14.21 3.20
C LEU A 69 -2.68 13.98 3.91
N PRO A 70 -3.39 12.89 3.58
CA PRO A 70 -4.59 12.51 4.31
C PRO A 70 -4.29 12.35 5.80
N ASN A 71 -5.23 12.81 6.64
CA ASN A 71 -5.07 12.71 8.10
C ASN A 71 -5.24 11.23 8.53
N PRO A 72 -4.23 10.59 9.16
CA PRO A 72 -4.33 9.22 9.63
C PRO A 72 -5.55 8.96 10.52
N VAL A 73 -5.93 9.92 11.36
CA VAL A 73 -7.08 9.80 12.27
C VAL A 73 -8.39 9.57 11.52
N VAL A 74 -8.62 10.29 10.41
CA VAL A 74 -9.84 10.13 9.61
C VAL A 74 -9.89 8.77 8.93
N ILE A 75 -8.74 8.28 8.45
CA ILE A 75 -8.65 6.95 7.83
C ILE A 75 -8.93 5.86 8.86
N VAL A 76 -8.35 5.98 10.06
CA VAL A 76 -8.57 5.04 11.16
C VAL A 76 -10.04 5.06 11.62
N GLU A 77 -10.69 6.21 11.70
CA GLU A 77 -12.13 6.30 12.01
C GLU A 77 -12.98 5.56 10.96
N GLU A 78 -12.65 5.68 9.68
CA GLU A 78 -13.34 4.96 8.61
C GLU A 78 -13.12 3.44 8.73
N ILE A 79 -11.89 3.00 8.97
CA ILE A 79 -11.57 1.58 9.20
C ILE A 79 -12.28 1.06 10.46
N ASN A 80 -12.25 1.81 11.56
CA ASN A 80 -12.91 1.42 12.80
C ASN A 80 -14.45 1.31 12.65
N SER A 81 -15.03 2.01 11.67
CA SER A 81 -16.46 1.90 11.38
C SER A 81 -16.88 0.50 10.91
N LEU A 82 -15.92 -0.28 10.37
CA LEU A 82 -16.12 -1.69 10.01
C LEU A 82 -16.20 -2.60 11.24
N ALA A 83 -15.77 -2.12 12.41
CA ALA A 83 -15.75 -2.84 13.68
C ALA A 83 -15.05 -4.21 13.59
N ARG A 84 -15.77 -5.32 13.85
CA ARG A 84 -15.25 -6.67 13.71
C ARG A 84 -15.32 -7.13 12.26
N LEU A 85 -14.17 -7.46 11.69
CA LEU A 85 -14.07 -8.01 10.34
C LEU A 85 -13.92 -9.52 10.41
N GLU A 86 -15.02 -10.24 10.15
CA GLU A 86 -15.01 -11.69 10.01
C GLU A 86 -14.39 -12.05 8.65
N THR A 87 -13.26 -12.71 8.67
CA THR A 87 -12.47 -12.94 7.44
C THR A 87 -12.20 -14.40 7.14
N ALA A 88 -12.30 -15.28 8.12
CA ALA A 88 -12.16 -16.72 7.92
C ALA A 88 -13.26 -17.50 8.64
N SER A 89 -13.78 -18.55 8.00
CA SER A 89 -14.74 -19.47 8.58
C SER A 89 -14.31 -20.91 8.29
N TYR A 90 -14.39 -21.75 9.29
CA TYR A 90 -14.09 -23.16 9.21
C TYR A 90 -15.31 -23.97 9.62
N SER A 91 -15.98 -24.63 8.66
CA SER A 91 -17.11 -25.52 8.92
C SER A 91 -16.62 -26.88 9.38
N PHE A 92 -17.22 -27.38 10.43
CA PHE A 92 -16.79 -28.57 11.16
C PHE A 92 -17.89 -29.63 11.19
N GLN A 93 -17.47 -30.87 11.02
CA GLN A 93 -18.30 -32.05 11.30
C GLN A 93 -17.44 -33.11 11.97
N ASP A 94 -17.85 -33.58 13.15
CA ASP A 94 -17.13 -34.61 13.89
C ASP A 94 -18.11 -35.58 14.55
N ILE A 95 -17.61 -36.77 14.90
CA ILE A 95 -18.33 -37.78 15.63
C ILE A 95 -17.57 -38.05 16.93
N LEU A 96 -18.21 -37.70 18.04
CA LEU A 96 -17.62 -37.81 19.37
C LEU A 96 -18.30 -38.94 20.12
N GLN A 97 -17.52 -39.69 20.91
CA GLN A 97 -18.04 -40.67 21.85
C GLN A 97 -17.56 -40.30 23.27
N ILE A 98 -18.46 -40.29 24.20
CA ILE A 98 -18.16 -40.14 25.63
C ILE A 98 -18.68 -41.31 26.40
N GLU A 99 -17.91 -41.80 27.35
CA GLU A 99 -18.26 -42.96 28.18
C GLU A 99 -18.09 -42.60 29.64
N ARG A 100 -19.02 -43.07 30.45
CA ARG A 100 -18.97 -42.92 31.91
C ARG A 100 -19.21 -44.26 32.58
N ASN A 101 -18.29 -44.66 33.48
CA ASN A 101 -18.39 -45.84 34.33
C ASN A 101 -18.65 -47.20 33.62
N GLN A 102 -18.30 -47.35 32.35
CA GLN A 102 -18.54 -48.59 31.58
C GLN A 102 -17.84 -49.81 32.18
N ASP A 103 -16.70 -49.63 32.84
CA ASP A 103 -15.95 -50.73 33.47
C ASP A 103 -16.54 -51.18 34.84
N SER A 104 -17.56 -50.53 35.36
CA SER A 104 -18.15 -50.83 36.64
C SER A 104 -19.14 -51.98 36.54
N LEU A 105 -18.79 -53.11 37.14
CA LEU A 105 -19.63 -54.30 37.24
C LEU A 105 -20.21 -54.79 35.89
N PHE A 106 -19.34 -55.03 34.92
CA PHE A 106 -19.69 -55.54 33.61
C PHE A 106 -20.65 -54.64 32.80
N GLY A 107 -20.51 -53.31 32.92
CA GLY A 107 -21.34 -52.35 32.18
C GLY A 107 -22.73 -52.11 32.76
N LEU A 108 -23.08 -52.69 33.92
CA LEU A 108 -24.42 -52.54 34.53
C LEU A 108 -24.71 -51.11 34.97
N PHE A 109 -23.66 -50.28 35.21
CA PHE A 109 -23.76 -48.90 35.69
C PHE A 109 -23.13 -47.87 34.70
N GLY A 110 -22.77 -48.33 33.50
CA GLY A 110 -22.16 -47.45 32.50
C GLY A 110 -23.17 -46.67 31.68
N GLU A 111 -22.72 -45.58 31.08
CA GLU A 111 -23.44 -44.85 30.04
C GLU A 111 -22.45 -44.47 28.94
N SER A 112 -22.84 -44.67 27.68
CA SER A 112 -22.09 -44.28 26.50
C SER A 112 -22.97 -43.44 25.59
N LEU A 113 -22.44 -42.42 25.01
CA LEU A 113 -23.14 -41.47 24.13
C LEU A 113 -22.31 -41.24 22.89
N LEU A 114 -22.89 -41.48 21.72
CA LEU A 114 -22.33 -41.14 20.42
C LEU A 114 -23.01 -39.87 19.90
N PHE A 115 -22.25 -38.83 19.66
CA PHE A 115 -22.77 -37.55 19.24
C PHE A 115 -22.17 -37.12 17.90
N VAL A 116 -23.03 -36.68 16.98
CA VAL A 116 -22.62 -36.09 15.70
C VAL A 116 -22.74 -34.60 15.84
N ALA A 117 -21.59 -33.93 15.80
CA ALA A 117 -21.46 -32.48 15.94
C ALA A 117 -21.31 -31.80 14.56
N TYR A 118 -22.05 -30.74 14.37
CA TYR A 118 -21.88 -29.79 13.27
C TYR A 118 -21.68 -28.40 13.86
N GLY A 119 -20.88 -27.59 13.21
CA GLY A 119 -20.70 -26.21 13.66
C GLY A 119 -19.70 -25.44 12.82
N ASP A 120 -19.53 -24.18 13.17
CA ASP A 120 -18.64 -23.26 12.48
C ASP A 120 -17.76 -22.53 13.50
N VAL A 121 -16.49 -22.34 13.11
CA VAL A 121 -15.54 -21.50 13.83
C VAL A 121 -15.24 -20.30 12.94
N ILE A 122 -15.45 -19.11 13.45
CA ILE A 122 -15.22 -17.85 12.75
C ILE A 122 -14.05 -17.13 13.39
N ALA A 123 -13.10 -16.72 12.57
CA ALA A 123 -11.98 -15.88 12.96
C ALA A 123 -11.96 -14.57 12.16
N GLY A 124 -11.31 -13.57 12.70
CA GLY A 124 -11.21 -12.28 12.07
C GLY A 124 -10.35 -11.32 12.85
N VAL A 125 -10.38 -10.05 12.44
CA VAL A 125 -9.63 -8.96 13.07
C VAL A 125 -10.58 -7.94 13.64
N ASP A 126 -10.38 -7.57 14.91
CA ASP A 126 -11.12 -6.49 15.55
C ASP A 126 -10.50 -5.14 15.17
N LEU A 127 -11.02 -4.55 14.10
CA LEU A 127 -10.56 -3.26 13.59
C LEU A 127 -10.87 -2.10 14.53
N GLY A 128 -11.80 -2.27 15.48
CA GLY A 128 -12.05 -1.28 16.53
C GLY A 128 -10.87 -1.08 17.49
N LYS A 129 -9.91 -2.02 17.49
CA LYS A 129 -8.65 -1.91 18.25
C LYS A 129 -7.57 -1.11 17.54
N LEU A 130 -7.77 -0.78 16.25
CA LEU A 130 -6.79 -0.02 15.45
C LEU A 130 -6.69 1.42 15.99
N ALA A 131 -5.51 1.84 16.35
CA ALA A 131 -5.23 3.19 16.84
C ALA A 131 -4.62 4.07 15.70
N ALA A 132 -4.65 5.38 15.88
CA ALA A 132 -4.04 6.31 14.93
C ALA A 132 -2.53 6.08 14.76
N ASP A 133 -1.86 5.55 15.77
CA ASP A 133 -0.43 5.22 15.76
C ASP A 133 -0.13 3.90 15.01
N ASP A 134 -1.17 3.14 14.64
CA ASP A 134 -1.06 1.91 13.86
C ASP A 134 -1.14 2.17 12.35
N LEU A 135 -1.38 3.42 11.95
CA LEU A 135 -1.46 3.81 10.55
C LEU A 135 -0.55 4.99 10.26
N GLN A 136 0.33 4.83 9.29
CA GLN A 136 1.30 5.84 8.88
C GLN A 136 1.18 6.17 7.41
N VAL A 137 0.77 7.40 7.09
CA VAL A 137 0.79 7.92 5.73
C VAL A 137 2.19 8.40 5.38
N VAL A 138 2.91 7.62 4.57
CA VAL A 138 4.31 7.89 4.17
C VAL A 138 4.36 8.89 3.02
N SER A 139 3.42 8.79 2.06
CA SER A 139 3.29 9.69 0.93
C SER A 139 1.82 9.81 0.50
N PRO A 140 1.45 10.70 -0.43
CA PRO A 140 0.07 10.77 -0.93
C PRO A 140 -0.46 9.46 -1.51
N THR A 141 0.43 8.55 -1.89
CA THR A 141 0.10 7.28 -2.54
C THR A 141 0.51 6.05 -1.73
N LYS A 142 1.23 6.23 -0.60
CA LYS A 142 1.76 5.13 0.22
C LYS A 142 1.32 5.24 1.66
N VAL A 143 0.79 4.15 2.18
CA VAL A 143 0.40 3.97 3.58
C VAL A 143 0.99 2.68 4.14
N VAL A 144 1.40 2.72 5.39
CA VAL A 144 1.84 1.54 6.16
C VAL A 144 0.86 1.35 7.32
N VAL A 145 0.35 0.14 7.49
CA VAL A 145 -0.65 -0.20 8.50
C VAL A 145 -0.15 -1.38 9.33
N ARG A 146 -0.31 -1.29 10.65
CA ARG A 146 -0.13 -2.40 11.57
C ARG A 146 -1.51 -2.88 12.00
N LEU A 147 -1.88 -4.09 11.57
CA LEU A 147 -3.15 -4.69 11.94
C LEU A 147 -3.10 -5.23 13.38
N PRO A 148 -4.23 -5.18 14.10
CA PRO A 148 -4.43 -6.02 15.28
C PRO A 148 -4.30 -7.50 14.92
N GLU A 149 -3.89 -8.32 15.88
CA GLU A 149 -3.80 -9.76 15.69
C GLU A 149 -5.19 -10.35 15.41
N ALA A 150 -5.24 -11.32 14.51
CA ALA A 150 -6.45 -12.09 14.26
C ALA A 150 -6.83 -12.92 15.50
N GLU A 151 -8.11 -12.99 15.80
CA GLU A 151 -8.64 -13.72 16.94
C GLU A 151 -9.85 -14.57 16.54
N LEU A 152 -10.16 -15.59 17.35
CA LEU A 152 -11.42 -16.32 17.20
C LEU A 152 -12.56 -15.41 17.67
N LEU A 153 -13.50 -15.17 16.78
CA LEU A 153 -14.66 -14.31 17.05
C LEU A 153 -15.87 -15.09 17.55
N LEU A 154 -16.04 -16.31 17.05
CA LEU A 154 -17.16 -17.16 17.38
C LEU A 154 -16.77 -18.64 17.17
N THR A 155 -17.18 -19.50 18.12
CA THR A 155 -17.30 -20.93 17.91
C THR A 155 -18.76 -21.29 18.16
N ASP A 156 -19.45 -21.74 17.15
CA ASP A 156 -20.89 -22.02 17.21
C ASP A 156 -21.15 -23.49 16.86
N LEU A 157 -21.70 -24.23 17.85
CA LEU A 157 -22.19 -25.57 17.64
C LEU A 157 -23.64 -25.50 17.12
N ASP A 158 -23.86 -25.91 15.89
CA ASP A 158 -25.20 -25.98 15.30
C ASP A 158 -26.07 -26.99 16.01
N ASN A 159 -26.87 -26.52 16.94
CA ASN A 159 -27.74 -27.36 17.77
C ASN A 159 -28.94 -27.96 17.00
N GLU A 160 -29.27 -27.44 15.81
CA GLU A 160 -30.35 -27.97 14.98
C GLU A 160 -29.87 -29.16 14.14
N ARG A 161 -28.60 -29.13 13.71
CA ARG A 161 -27.99 -30.19 12.91
C ARG A 161 -27.28 -31.26 13.74
N SER A 162 -26.80 -30.86 14.92
CA SER A 162 -26.10 -31.80 15.85
C SER A 162 -27.08 -32.65 16.61
N TYR A 163 -26.78 -33.94 16.71
CA TYR A 163 -27.69 -34.89 17.34
C TYR A 163 -26.95 -36.05 18.02
N VAL A 164 -27.62 -36.66 18.99
CA VAL A 164 -27.20 -37.93 19.59
C VAL A 164 -27.55 -39.06 18.63
N ALA A 165 -26.54 -39.72 18.08
CA ALA A 165 -26.71 -40.82 17.13
C ALA A 165 -27.00 -42.14 17.84
N ASP A 166 -26.36 -42.34 19.00
CA ASP A 166 -26.58 -43.56 19.83
C ASP A 166 -26.37 -43.21 21.30
N ARG A 167 -27.11 -43.91 22.16
CA ARG A 167 -26.99 -43.77 23.61
C ARG A 167 -27.24 -45.12 24.25
N ASP A 168 -26.22 -45.72 24.84
CA ASP A 168 -26.31 -46.96 25.60
C ASP A 168 -26.27 -46.64 27.11
N ILE A 169 -27.29 -47.10 27.80
CA ILE A 169 -27.48 -46.88 29.24
C ILE A 169 -27.50 -48.21 29.93
N GLY A 170 -26.56 -48.45 30.84
CA GLY A 170 -26.51 -49.64 31.67
C GLY A 170 -27.80 -49.84 32.47
N TRP A 171 -28.15 -51.11 32.67
CA TRP A 171 -29.44 -51.55 33.20
C TRP A 171 -29.82 -50.99 34.56
N LEU A 172 -28.81 -50.55 35.36
CA LEU A 172 -28.98 -49.97 36.68
C LEU A 172 -28.67 -48.48 36.74
N THR A 173 -28.46 -47.84 35.59
CA THR A 173 -28.14 -46.43 35.48
C THR A 173 -29.39 -45.62 35.07
N LYS A 174 -29.61 -44.48 35.64
CA LYS A 174 -30.48 -43.45 35.07
C LYS A 174 -29.66 -42.65 34.09
N GLY A 175 -30.15 -42.50 32.83
CA GLY A 175 -29.48 -41.63 31.87
C GLY A 175 -29.22 -40.24 32.42
N ASP A 176 -28.03 -39.74 32.20
CA ASP A 176 -27.56 -38.45 32.73
C ASP A 176 -27.61 -37.37 31.64
N ALA A 177 -28.44 -36.34 31.85
CA ALA A 177 -28.52 -35.20 30.93
C ALA A 177 -27.24 -34.38 30.92
N GLU A 178 -26.42 -34.48 32.00
CA GLU A 178 -25.13 -33.76 32.09
C GLU A 178 -24.12 -34.33 31.07
N LEU A 179 -24.23 -35.63 30.72
CA LEU A 179 -23.34 -36.23 29.74
C LEU A 179 -23.50 -35.62 28.34
N GLU A 180 -24.73 -35.24 27.96
CA GLU A 180 -24.99 -34.55 26.71
C GLU A 180 -24.43 -33.12 26.70
N THR A 181 -24.49 -32.43 27.85
CA THR A 181 -23.87 -31.12 27.99
C THR A 181 -22.34 -31.21 27.87
N LEU A 182 -21.73 -32.20 28.49
CA LEU A 182 -20.29 -32.44 28.44
C LEU A 182 -19.79 -32.73 27.00
N ILE A 183 -20.52 -33.58 26.25
CA ILE A 183 -20.10 -33.92 24.89
C ILE A 183 -20.23 -32.72 23.93
N ARG A 184 -21.22 -31.84 24.14
CA ARG A 184 -21.36 -30.60 23.38
C ARG A 184 -20.21 -29.64 23.66
N GLN A 185 -19.81 -29.47 24.93
CA GLN A 185 -18.66 -28.67 25.32
C GLN A 185 -17.36 -29.25 24.75
N GLU A 186 -17.20 -30.59 24.75
CA GLU A 186 -16.04 -31.22 24.13
C GLU A 186 -16.04 -31.03 22.63
N ALA A 187 -17.20 -31.06 21.96
CA ALA A 187 -17.32 -30.76 20.54
C ALA A 187 -16.84 -29.33 20.22
N GLU A 188 -17.32 -28.34 20.96
CA GLU A 188 -16.87 -26.93 20.79
C GLU A 188 -15.36 -26.76 21.01
N ALA A 189 -14.81 -27.44 22.04
CA ALA A 189 -13.38 -27.41 22.31
C ALA A 189 -12.56 -28.02 21.16
N ARG A 190 -12.99 -29.16 20.63
CA ARG A 190 -12.33 -29.81 19.47
C ARG A 190 -12.44 -29.00 18.19
N MET A 191 -13.60 -28.39 17.93
CA MET A 191 -13.78 -27.50 16.79
C MET A 191 -12.79 -26.33 16.86
N THR A 192 -12.67 -25.72 18.03
CA THR A 192 -11.71 -24.63 18.27
C THR A 192 -10.26 -25.08 18.04
N GLU A 193 -9.88 -26.22 18.64
CA GLU A 193 -8.53 -26.77 18.48
C GLU A 193 -8.22 -27.11 17.02
N ALA A 194 -9.15 -27.77 16.34
CA ALA A 194 -8.99 -28.12 14.93
C ALA A 194 -8.86 -26.88 14.02
N ALA A 195 -9.68 -25.85 14.26
CA ALA A 195 -9.59 -24.61 13.50
C ALA A 195 -8.23 -23.92 13.70
N LEU A 196 -7.76 -23.83 14.93
CA LEU A 196 -6.44 -23.27 15.25
C LEU A 196 -5.31 -24.11 14.62
N ALA A 197 -5.37 -25.44 14.72
CA ALA A 197 -4.38 -26.33 14.13
C ALA A 197 -4.33 -26.23 12.59
N ASN A 198 -5.45 -25.90 11.97
CA ASN A 198 -5.54 -25.67 10.52
C ASN A 198 -5.21 -24.24 10.09
N GLY A 199 -4.74 -23.38 10.99
CA GLY A 199 -4.23 -22.04 10.67
C GLY A 199 -5.32 -21.02 10.36
N ILE A 200 -6.49 -21.11 10.98
CA ILE A 200 -7.61 -20.18 10.75
C ILE A 200 -7.22 -18.73 11.05
N LEU A 201 -6.33 -18.48 12.01
CA LEU A 201 -5.87 -17.13 12.35
C LEU A 201 -4.97 -16.54 11.25
N ASP A 202 -4.11 -17.35 10.67
CA ASP A 202 -3.26 -16.90 9.55
C ASP A 202 -4.12 -16.56 8.33
N MET A 203 -5.10 -17.41 8.01
CA MET A 203 -6.08 -17.15 6.95
C MET A 203 -6.88 -15.87 7.22
N ALA A 204 -7.31 -15.67 8.47
CA ALA A 204 -8.07 -14.49 8.87
C ALA A 204 -7.23 -13.21 8.71
N ASN A 205 -5.96 -13.27 9.10
CA ASN A 205 -5.05 -12.13 8.95
C ASN A 205 -4.77 -11.78 7.48
N GLU A 206 -4.50 -12.79 6.64
CA GLU A 206 -4.27 -12.57 5.20
C GLU A 206 -5.48 -11.96 4.52
N GLU A 207 -6.68 -12.44 4.82
CA GLU A 207 -7.90 -11.92 4.21
C GLU A 207 -8.24 -10.52 4.73
N ALA A 208 -8.01 -10.23 6.01
CA ALA A 208 -8.14 -8.88 6.57
C ALA A 208 -7.21 -7.89 5.85
N GLN A 209 -5.96 -8.28 5.58
CA GLN A 209 -5.03 -7.46 4.79
C GLN A 209 -5.55 -7.21 3.38
N ASN A 210 -6.15 -8.22 2.72
CA ASN A 210 -6.70 -8.09 1.37
C ASN A 210 -7.87 -7.11 1.33
N VAL A 211 -8.80 -7.23 2.28
CA VAL A 211 -9.96 -6.33 2.41
C VAL A 211 -9.51 -4.89 2.65
N LEU A 212 -8.59 -4.69 3.60
CA LEU A 212 -8.08 -3.35 3.91
C LEU A 212 -7.24 -2.76 2.78
N ARG A 213 -6.48 -3.58 2.06
CA ARG A 213 -5.77 -3.12 0.86
C ARG A 213 -6.75 -2.61 -0.20
N GLY A 214 -7.88 -3.30 -0.39
CA GLY A 214 -8.96 -2.86 -1.26
C GLY A 214 -9.51 -1.50 -0.84
N LEU A 215 -9.91 -1.38 0.43
CA LEU A 215 -10.46 -0.14 1.00
C LEU A 215 -9.47 1.04 0.86
N LEU A 216 -8.21 0.84 1.25
CA LEU A 216 -7.19 1.89 1.17
C LEU A 216 -6.87 2.28 -0.28
N THR A 217 -6.99 1.34 -1.22
CA THR A 217 -6.85 1.62 -2.66
C THR A 217 -8.01 2.49 -3.16
N GLU A 218 -9.23 2.25 -2.70
CA GLU A 218 -10.40 3.09 -3.00
C GLU A 218 -10.26 4.51 -2.41
N LEU A 219 -9.58 4.64 -1.27
CA LEU A 219 -9.22 5.94 -0.67
C LEU A 219 -8.08 6.67 -1.41
N GLY A 220 -7.48 6.05 -2.44
CA GLY A 220 -6.49 6.68 -3.32
C GLY A 220 -5.04 6.25 -3.09
N PHE A 221 -4.77 5.34 -2.15
CA PHE A 221 -3.43 4.80 -1.96
C PHE A 221 -3.12 3.74 -3.02
N GLN A 222 -1.94 3.84 -3.64
CA GLN A 222 -1.47 2.88 -4.65
C GLN A 222 -0.57 1.81 -4.04
N GLU A 223 0.07 2.13 -2.92
CA GLU A 223 0.99 1.26 -2.20
C GLU A 223 0.53 1.13 -0.74
N VAL A 224 0.09 -0.07 -0.37
CA VAL A 224 -0.35 -0.42 0.98
C VAL A 224 0.55 -1.51 1.52
N GLU A 225 1.33 -1.19 2.55
CA GLU A 225 2.20 -2.12 3.24
C GLU A 225 1.61 -2.47 4.62
N PHE A 226 1.74 -3.75 5.01
CA PHE A 226 1.38 -4.20 6.35
C PHE A 226 2.65 -4.52 7.12
N ALA A 227 2.72 -4.04 8.36
CA ALA A 227 3.86 -4.23 9.24
C ALA A 227 3.50 -5.20 10.36
N ASP A 228 4.36 -6.22 10.58
CA ASP A 228 4.22 -7.18 11.68
C ASP A 228 4.85 -6.66 13.00
N GLY A 229 5.37 -5.44 13.00
CA GLY A 229 6.08 -4.85 14.13
C GLY A 229 5.87 -3.34 14.24
N PRO A 230 6.69 -2.65 15.06
CA PRO A 230 6.58 -1.20 15.19
C PRO A 230 6.75 -0.52 13.84
N LEU A 231 5.89 0.47 13.58
CA LEU A 231 5.93 1.22 12.34
C LEU A 231 7.30 1.91 12.17
N PRO A 232 7.79 2.05 10.93
CA PRO A 232 9.06 2.72 10.66
C PRO A 232 9.02 4.16 11.16
N ALA A 233 10.17 4.69 11.62
CA ALA A 233 10.25 6.08 12.04
C ALA A 233 9.84 7.00 10.87
N LEU A 234 8.96 7.98 11.16
CA LEU A 234 8.54 8.98 10.19
C LEU A 234 9.77 9.73 9.63
N THR A 235 10.15 9.44 8.40
CA THR A 235 10.97 10.37 7.64
C THR A 235 10.01 11.42 7.06
N PRO A 236 10.23 12.71 7.31
CA PRO A 236 9.38 13.75 6.74
C PRO A 236 9.29 13.56 5.22
N TYR A 237 8.09 13.46 4.67
CA TYR A 237 7.88 13.41 3.24
C TYR A 237 8.47 14.67 2.61
N VAL A 238 9.52 14.49 1.82
CA VAL A 238 10.10 15.56 1.02
C VAL A 238 9.53 15.41 -0.39
N PRO A 239 8.65 16.34 -0.85
CA PRO A 239 8.11 16.28 -2.19
C PRO A 239 9.25 16.28 -3.21
N GLU A 240 9.19 15.42 -4.20
CA GLU A 240 10.14 15.41 -5.30
C GLU A 240 10.02 16.74 -6.05
N VAL A 241 11.06 17.56 -5.96
CA VAL A 241 11.08 18.87 -6.63
C VAL A 241 11.42 18.64 -8.09
N PRO A 242 10.55 19.04 -9.04
CA PRO A 242 10.86 18.92 -10.47
C PRO A 242 12.18 19.60 -10.80
N LYS A 243 12.99 19.03 -11.69
CA LYS A 243 14.27 19.62 -12.12
C LYS A 243 14.10 21.08 -12.55
N GLY A 244 14.78 22.00 -11.85
CA GLY A 244 14.71 23.44 -12.12
C GLY A 244 14.07 24.28 -11.01
N TYR A 245 13.52 23.65 -9.98
CA TYR A 245 12.97 24.34 -8.82
C TYR A 245 13.95 24.29 -7.64
N VAL A 246 14.01 25.38 -6.88
CA VAL A 246 14.77 25.45 -5.63
C VAL A 246 13.79 25.64 -4.50
N LEU A 247 13.78 24.68 -3.55
CA LEU A 247 13.00 24.84 -2.32
C LEU A 247 13.60 25.98 -1.50
N THR A 248 12.88 27.09 -1.39
CA THR A 248 13.23 28.14 -0.44
C THR A 248 12.65 27.76 0.92
N PRO A 249 13.46 27.58 1.98
CA PRO A 249 12.94 27.29 3.29
C PRO A 249 11.94 28.37 3.72
N ALA A 250 10.79 27.94 4.25
CA ALA A 250 9.81 28.88 4.78
C ALA A 250 10.48 29.79 5.84
N PRO A 251 10.16 31.09 5.85
CA PRO A 251 10.65 31.94 6.91
C PRO A 251 10.23 31.41 8.28
N PRO A 252 11.07 31.49 9.32
CA PRO A 252 10.74 31.03 10.64
C PRO A 252 9.45 31.72 11.11
N ILE A 253 8.50 30.92 11.57
CA ILE A 253 7.26 31.43 12.16
C ILE A 253 7.64 32.22 13.39
N MET A 254 7.56 33.52 13.35
CA MET A 254 7.68 34.36 14.53
C MET A 254 6.45 34.14 15.39
N VAL A 255 6.60 33.29 16.42
CA VAL A 255 5.60 33.16 17.46
C VAL A 255 5.67 34.48 18.27
N THR A 256 4.74 35.37 18.01
CA THR A 256 4.53 36.54 18.87
C THR A 256 4.05 36.08 20.20
N PRO A 257 4.72 36.37 21.34
CA PRO A 257 4.20 35.98 22.63
C PRO A 257 2.87 36.70 22.85
N SER A 258 1.85 35.92 23.25
CA SER A 258 0.53 36.47 23.63
C SER A 258 0.73 37.41 24.83
N PRO A 259 0.13 38.60 24.84
CA PRO A 259 0.20 39.47 26.02
C PRO A 259 -0.47 38.78 27.17
N ALA A 260 0.29 38.65 28.28
CA ALA A 260 -0.22 38.16 29.55
C ALA A 260 -1.30 39.14 30.07
N SER A 261 -2.48 38.63 30.29
CA SER A 261 -3.57 39.29 30.98
C SER A 261 -3.46 39.08 32.49
#